data_feb42082f204f55ec5b33e45bb86a76c
#
_entry.id   feb42082f204f55ec5b33e45bb86a76c
#
_cell.length_a   1.000
_cell.length_b   1.000
_cell.length_c   1.000
_cell.angle_alpha   90.00
_cell.angle_beta   90.00
_cell.angle_gamma   90.00
#
_symmetry.space_group_name_H-M   'P 1'
#
loop_
_entity.id
_entity.type
_entity.pdbx_description
1 polymer ?
#
loop_
_entity_poly.entity_id
_entity_poly.type
_entity_poly.pdbx_seq_one_letter_code
_entity_poly.pdbx_strand_id
1 'polypeptide(L)'
;MSIKQDFANNLFALMEETFEAKHHGIYLDHGTSLFETLETVSAQEASIPVGGKCASLAAQVAHVIFYIESFERFALQGDTSPRDWGEIWRTVEKVTPAEWDEYKRKLNDAYLRMSKLFHENPAWNEDTMGGALSIVVHTAYHLGEIRQALCTLK
;
A
#
# COMPACT_ATOMS: atom_id res chain seq x y z
N MET A 1 -23.22 1.35 19.29
CA MET A 1 -21.81 1.63 19.01
C MET A 1 -21.64 3.13 18.79
N SER A 2 -20.48 3.69 19.09
CA SER A 2 -20.24 5.10 18.78
C SER A 2 -19.83 5.24 17.30
N ILE A 3 -20.04 6.42 16.70
CA ILE A 3 -19.64 6.69 15.30
C ILE A 3 -18.14 6.43 15.06
N LYS A 4 -17.30 6.64 16.09
CA LYS A 4 -15.87 6.33 16.03
C LYS A 4 -15.61 4.82 15.92
N GLN A 5 -16.39 4.02 16.61
CA GLN A 5 -16.26 2.55 16.53
C GLN A 5 -16.73 2.04 15.17
N ASP A 6 -17.84 2.58 14.67
CA ASP A 6 -18.35 2.22 13.35
C ASP A 6 -17.36 2.62 12.25
N PHE A 7 -16.73 3.80 12.37
CA PHE A 7 -15.65 4.22 11.47
C PHE A 7 -14.46 3.27 11.52
N ALA A 8 -13.96 2.94 12.71
CA ALA A 8 -12.81 2.04 12.87
C ALA A 8 -13.09 0.65 12.29
N ASN A 9 -14.26 0.08 12.52
CA ASN A 9 -14.64 -1.23 12.00
C ASN A 9 -14.67 -1.23 10.45
N ASN A 10 -15.25 -0.18 9.84
CA ASN A 10 -15.28 -0.08 8.39
C ASN A 10 -13.89 0.18 7.80
N LEU A 11 -13.06 0.98 8.46
CA LEU A 11 -11.68 1.20 8.05
C LEU A 11 -10.89 -0.10 8.03
N PHE A 12 -10.99 -0.92 9.10
CA PHE A 12 -10.28 -2.20 9.16
C PHE A 12 -10.75 -3.18 8.10
N ALA A 13 -12.05 -3.24 7.84
CA ALA A 13 -12.58 -4.07 6.75
C ALA A 13 -12.05 -3.63 5.38
N LEU A 14 -11.98 -2.31 5.11
CA LEU A 14 -11.38 -1.76 3.90
C LEU A 14 -9.88 -2.06 3.79
N MET A 15 -9.14 -1.94 4.89
CA MET A 15 -7.71 -2.26 4.92
C MET A 15 -7.47 -3.74 4.64
N GLU A 16 -8.18 -4.63 5.31
CA GLU A 16 -8.09 -6.08 5.11
C GLU A 16 -8.41 -6.46 3.65
N GLU A 17 -9.48 -5.91 3.08
CA GLU A 17 -9.84 -6.18 1.68
C GLU A 17 -8.80 -5.61 0.70
N THR A 18 -8.21 -4.44 1.00
CA THR A 18 -7.20 -3.83 0.13
C THR A 18 -5.89 -4.63 0.12
N PHE A 19 -5.41 -5.06 1.28
CA PHE A 19 -4.09 -5.66 1.44
C PHE A 19 -4.10 -7.18 1.49
N GLU A 20 -5.05 -7.79 2.23
CA GLU A 20 -5.06 -9.20 2.57
C GLU A 20 -6.06 -9.99 1.70
N ALA A 21 -5.95 -11.32 1.74
CA ALA A 21 -6.91 -12.24 1.11
C ALA A 21 -8.27 -12.33 1.87
N LYS A 22 -8.61 -11.30 2.64
CA LYS A 22 -9.87 -11.19 3.37
C LYS A 22 -10.88 -10.38 2.57
N HIS A 23 -11.76 -11.07 1.89
CA HIS A 23 -12.78 -10.42 1.07
C HIS A 23 -14.03 -10.10 1.90
N HIS A 24 -14.29 -8.80 2.06
CA HIS A 24 -15.49 -8.29 2.74
C HIS A 24 -16.62 -7.92 1.75
N GLY A 25 -16.35 -7.95 0.46
CA GLY A 25 -17.30 -7.60 -0.60
C GLY A 25 -17.61 -6.11 -0.65
N ILE A 26 -16.65 -5.26 -0.27
CA ILE A 26 -16.84 -3.81 -0.25
C ILE A 26 -16.57 -3.23 -1.64
N TYR A 27 -15.40 -3.55 -2.24
CA TYR A 27 -15.02 -2.97 -3.53
C TYR A 27 -14.12 -3.85 -4.40
N LEU A 28 -13.48 -4.90 -3.86
CA LEU A 28 -12.63 -5.82 -4.63
C LEU A 28 -13.33 -7.13 -4.94
N ASP A 29 -12.98 -7.73 -6.07
CA ASP A 29 -13.29 -9.11 -6.39
C ASP A 29 -12.35 -10.07 -5.63
N HIS A 30 -12.78 -11.31 -5.41
CA HIS A 30 -11.94 -12.35 -4.81
C HIS A 30 -10.62 -12.54 -5.57
N GLY A 31 -9.53 -12.71 -4.82
CA GLY A 31 -8.20 -12.95 -5.38
C GLY A 31 -7.55 -11.70 -5.98
N THR A 32 -8.00 -10.49 -5.58
CA THR A 32 -7.54 -9.24 -6.19
C THR A 32 -6.95 -8.24 -5.22
N SER A 33 -6.75 -8.60 -3.97
CA SER A 33 -6.04 -7.79 -2.98
C SER A 33 -4.59 -7.53 -3.39
N LEU A 34 -3.93 -6.59 -2.73
CA LEU A 34 -2.56 -6.22 -3.07
C LEU A 34 -1.61 -7.41 -2.89
N PHE A 35 -1.65 -8.11 -1.76
CA PHE A 35 -0.76 -9.24 -1.54
C PHE A 35 -1.02 -10.39 -2.51
N GLU A 36 -2.28 -10.78 -2.74
CA GLU A 36 -2.64 -11.80 -3.73
C GLU A 36 -2.17 -11.43 -5.14
N THR A 37 -2.35 -10.15 -5.53
CA THR A 37 -1.88 -9.65 -6.82
C THR A 37 -0.37 -9.78 -6.95
N LEU A 38 0.40 -9.37 -5.93
CA LEU A 38 1.87 -9.39 -5.97
C LEU A 38 2.48 -10.80 -5.90
N GLU A 39 1.77 -11.78 -5.35
CA GLU A 39 2.20 -13.20 -5.40
C GLU A 39 2.34 -13.72 -6.82
N THR A 40 1.56 -13.19 -7.76
CA THR A 40 1.57 -13.61 -9.18
C THR A 40 2.62 -12.91 -10.03
N VAL A 41 3.36 -11.93 -9.46
CA VAL A 41 4.29 -11.05 -10.19
C VAL A 41 5.72 -11.49 -9.98
N SER A 42 6.41 -11.81 -11.07
CA SER A 42 7.86 -12.09 -11.07
C SER A 42 8.67 -10.78 -10.99
N ALA A 43 9.94 -10.90 -10.56
CA ALA A 43 10.88 -9.77 -10.57
C ALA A 43 11.09 -9.19 -11.98
N GLN A 44 11.02 -10.04 -13.01
CA GLN A 44 11.13 -9.59 -14.40
C GLN A 44 9.94 -8.71 -14.77
N GLU A 45 8.71 -9.14 -14.51
CA GLU A 45 7.49 -8.34 -14.74
C GLU A 45 7.51 -7.05 -13.90
N ALA A 46 7.93 -7.14 -12.63
CA ALA A 46 8.02 -5.99 -11.73
C ALA A 46 9.01 -4.92 -12.20
N SER A 47 9.97 -5.28 -13.06
CA SER A 47 11.02 -4.39 -13.58
C SER A 47 10.68 -3.73 -14.91
N ILE A 48 9.54 -4.07 -15.52
CA ILE A 48 9.17 -3.52 -16.83
C ILE A 48 8.48 -2.18 -16.66
N PRO A 49 8.98 -1.08 -17.27
CA PRO A 49 8.27 0.19 -17.31
C PRO A 49 6.95 0.04 -18.05
N VAL A 50 5.85 0.33 -17.40
CA VAL A 50 4.51 0.17 -17.97
C VAL A 50 4.36 1.05 -19.21
N GLY A 51 3.98 0.44 -20.35
CA GLY A 51 3.90 1.14 -21.64
C GLY A 51 5.26 1.71 -22.10
N GLY A 52 6.38 1.26 -21.54
CA GLY A 52 7.74 1.70 -21.85
C GLY A 52 8.11 3.09 -21.30
N LYS A 53 7.21 3.78 -20.60
CA LYS A 53 7.38 5.16 -20.13
C LYS A 53 6.98 5.42 -18.69
N CYS A 54 6.04 4.63 -18.15
CA CYS A 54 5.53 4.80 -16.80
C CYS A 54 6.37 4.04 -15.79
N ALA A 55 6.10 4.27 -14.51
CA ALA A 55 6.74 3.57 -13.42
C ALA A 55 6.60 2.04 -13.55
N SER A 56 7.62 1.30 -13.14
CA SER A 56 7.57 -0.14 -13.01
C SER A 56 6.68 -0.55 -11.82
N LEU A 57 6.25 -1.81 -11.77
CA LEU A 57 5.49 -2.30 -10.60
C LEU A 57 6.35 -2.27 -9.32
N ALA A 58 7.66 -2.49 -9.44
CA ALA A 58 8.59 -2.36 -8.32
C ALA A 58 8.60 -0.94 -7.75
N ALA A 59 8.61 0.09 -8.62
CA ALA A 59 8.51 1.48 -8.20
C ALA A 59 7.15 1.79 -7.53
N GLN A 60 6.06 1.24 -8.05
CA GLN A 60 4.73 1.38 -7.45
C GLN A 60 4.69 0.82 -6.03
N VAL A 61 5.20 -0.40 -5.84
CA VAL A 61 5.27 -1.06 -4.52
C VAL A 61 6.16 -0.27 -3.56
N ALA A 62 7.35 0.15 -4.03
CA ALA A 62 8.25 0.98 -3.22
C ALA A 62 7.59 2.30 -2.79
N HIS A 63 6.78 2.90 -3.66
CA HIS A 63 6.05 4.13 -3.36
C HIS A 63 4.94 3.91 -2.32
N VAL A 64 4.22 2.81 -2.39
CA VAL A 64 3.22 2.45 -1.35
C VAL A 64 3.91 2.27 0.01
N ILE A 65 5.05 1.55 0.07
CA ILE A 65 5.84 1.39 1.29
C ILE A 65 6.25 2.77 1.84
N PHE A 66 6.83 3.60 1.00
CA PHE A 66 7.28 4.95 1.39
C PHE A 66 6.14 5.81 1.94
N TYR A 67 4.94 5.69 1.36
CA TYR A 67 3.76 6.42 1.83
C TYR A 67 3.34 5.96 3.23
N ILE A 68 3.24 4.65 3.46
CA ILE A 68 2.90 4.06 4.76
C ILE A 68 3.94 4.47 5.83
N GLU A 69 5.23 4.35 5.52
CA GLU A 69 6.31 4.70 6.45
C GLU A 69 6.38 6.21 6.74
N SER A 70 6.02 7.04 5.77
CA SER A 70 5.92 8.49 5.97
C SER A 70 4.80 8.85 6.95
N PHE A 71 3.66 8.19 6.84
CA PHE A 71 2.56 8.35 7.79
C PHE A 71 2.93 7.79 9.18
N GLU A 72 3.56 6.62 9.24
CA GLU A 72 4.03 6.01 10.50
C GLU A 72 4.96 6.97 11.27
N ARG A 73 5.92 7.60 10.59
CA ARG A 73 6.81 8.61 11.18
C ARG A 73 6.05 9.84 11.68
N PHE A 74 5.10 10.33 10.89
CA PHE A 74 4.23 11.43 11.33
C PHE A 74 3.44 11.05 12.59
N ALA A 75 2.78 9.90 12.59
CA ALA A 75 1.92 9.46 13.68
C ALA A 75 2.67 9.18 14.99
N LEU A 76 3.87 8.59 14.90
CA LEU A 76 4.66 8.19 16.07
C LEU A 76 5.63 9.26 16.58
N GLN A 77 6.12 10.11 15.69
CA GLN A 77 7.23 11.04 15.99
C GLN A 77 6.84 12.51 15.77
N GLY A 78 5.65 12.78 15.20
CA GLY A 78 5.26 14.14 14.82
C GLY A 78 6.12 14.70 13.68
N ASP A 79 6.78 13.83 12.89
CA ASP A 79 7.70 14.24 11.84
C ASP A 79 6.96 14.83 10.63
N THR A 80 6.99 16.14 10.52
CA THR A 80 6.42 16.94 9.41
C THR A 80 7.48 17.40 8.41
N SER A 81 8.70 16.86 8.46
CA SER A 81 9.77 17.25 7.53
C SER A 81 9.37 16.96 6.08
N PRO A 82 9.80 17.80 5.13
CA PRO A 82 9.51 17.59 3.71
C PRO A 82 9.97 16.23 3.22
N ARG A 83 9.17 15.60 2.36
CA ARG A 83 9.49 14.32 1.72
C ARG A 83 9.75 14.55 0.24
N ASP A 84 10.76 13.89 -0.30
CA ASP A 84 10.95 13.80 -1.75
C ASP A 84 10.06 12.69 -2.34
N TRP A 85 8.82 13.02 -2.61
CA TRP A 85 7.84 12.09 -3.18
C TRP A 85 8.23 11.58 -4.58
N GLY A 86 9.13 12.28 -5.25
CA GLY A 86 9.62 11.91 -6.58
C GLY A 86 10.84 10.98 -6.56
N GLU A 87 11.49 10.76 -5.42
CA GLU A 87 12.70 9.95 -5.30
C GLU A 87 12.52 8.54 -5.83
N ILE A 88 11.46 7.86 -5.38
CA ILE A 88 11.16 6.47 -5.77
C ILE A 88 11.06 6.34 -7.29
N TRP A 89 10.39 7.28 -7.94
CA TRP A 89 10.20 7.26 -9.41
C TRP A 89 11.50 7.45 -10.20
N ARG A 90 12.51 8.03 -9.57
CA ARG A 90 13.84 8.26 -10.18
C ARG A 90 14.85 7.18 -9.86
N THR A 91 14.64 6.40 -8.81
CA THR A 91 15.66 5.49 -8.28
C THR A 91 15.30 4.01 -8.40
N VAL A 92 14.01 3.67 -8.45
CA VAL A 92 13.56 2.28 -8.53
C VAL A 92 13.17 1.95 -9.99
N GLU A 93 14.10 1.32 -10.72
CA GLU A 93 13.87 0.93 -12.11
C GLU A 93 13.71 -0.58 -12.26
N LYS A 94 14.75 -1.33 -11.90
CA LYS A 94 14.80 -2.79 -12.03
C LYS A 94 15.11 -3.44 -10.71
N VAL A 95 14.60 -4.64 -10.52
CA VAL A 95 14.82 -5.45 -9.32
C VAL A 95 15.26 -6.86 -9.68
N THR A 96 16.18 -7.40 -8.90
CA THR A 96 16.50 -8.82 -8.89
C THR A 96 15.41 -9.62 -8.17
N PRO A 97 15.33 -10.95 -8.32
CA PRO A 97 14.40 -11.77 -7.55
C PRO A 97 14.49 -11.55 -6.02
N ALA A 98 15.71 -11.43 -5.49
CA ALA A 98 15.93 -11.20 -4.06
C ALA A 98 15.45 -9.82 -3.61
N GLU A 99 15.67 -8.77 -4.43
CA GLU A 99 15.16 -7.42 -4.13
C GLU A 99 13.63 -7.34 -4.24
N TRP A 100 13.04 -8.07 -5.21
CA TRP A 100 11.59 -8.14 -5.34
C TRP A 100 10.93 -8.82 -4.13
N ASP A 101 11.50 -9.92 -3.66
CA ASP A 101 11.04 -10.59 -2.46
C ASP A 101 11.20 -9.70 -1.22
N GLU A 102 12.28 -8.92 -1.16
CA GLU A 102 12.50 -7.94 -0.09
C GLU A 102 11.46 -6.80 -0.13
N TYR A 103 11.07 -6.29 -1.30
CA TYR A 103 9.98 -5.30 -1.41
C TYR A 103 8.64 -5.87 -0.93
N LYS A 104 8.30 -7.10 -1.33
CA LYS A 104 7.08 -7.77 -0.85
C LYS A 104 7.09 -7.93 0.68
N ARG A 105 8.23 -8.33 1.24
CA ARG A 105 8.40 -8.46 2.69
C ARG A 105 8.26 -7.10 3.39
N LYS A 106 8.94 -6.06 2.92
CA LYS A 106 8.86 -4.69 3.48
C LYS A 106 7.44 -4.15 3.44
N LEU A 107 6.72 -4.38 2.35
CA LEU A 107 5.33 -3.97 2.22
C LEU A 107 4.45 -4.65 3.29
N ASN A 108 4.61 -5.96 3.46
CA ASN A 108 3.89 -6.71 4.49
C ASN A 108 4.23 -6.20 5.89
N ASP A 109 5.50 -5.97 6.20
CA ASP A 109 5.95 -5.47 7.48
C ASP A 109 5.40 -4.05 7.76
N ALA A 110 5.41 -3.16 6.76
CA ALA A 110 4.84 -1.83 6.87
C ALA A 110 3.33 -1.87 7.13
N TYR A 111 2.61 -2.74 6.41
CA TYR A 111 1.19 -2.97 6.64
C TYR A 111 0.90 -3.47 8.06
N LEU A 112 1.64 -4.44 8.55
CA LEU A 112 1.45 -4.99 9.91
C LEU A 112 1.70 -3.94 11.00
N ARG A 113 2.76 -3.12 10.85
CA ARG A 113 3.03 -2.03 11.80
C ARG A 113 1.93 -0.98 11.79
N MET A 114 1.48 -0.59 10.61
CA MET A 114 0.39 0.37 10.43
C MET A 114 -0.93 -0.17 10.99
N SER A 115 -1.29 -1.41 10.66
CA SER A 115 -2.50 -2.07 11.18
C SER A 115 -2.48 -2.11 12.71
N LYS A 116 -1.35 -2.49 13.29
CA LYS A 116 -1.15 -2.47 14.75
C LYS A 116 -1.33 -1.06 15.32
N LEU A 117 -0.72 -0.05 14.71
CA LEU A 117 -0.83 1.34 15.13
C LEU A 117 -2.29 1.80 15.20
N PHE A 118 -3.10 1.46 14.20
CA PHE A 118 -4.50 1.84 14.17
C PHE A 118 -5.37 1.06 15.17
N HIS A 119 -5.08 -0.23 15.39
CA HIS A 119 -5.80 -1.03 16.39
C HIS A 119 -5.50 -0.58 17.82
N GLU A 120 -4.28 -0.19 18.10
CA GLU A 120 -3.83 0.26 19.42
C GLU A 120 -4.11 1.75 19.68
N ASN A 121 -4.50 2.52 18.67
CA ASN A 121 -4.76 3.95 18.82
C ASN A 121 -6.11 4.21 19.51
N PRO A 122 -6.11 4.62 20.79
CA PRO A 122 -7.35 4.84 21.54
C PRO A 122 -8.07 6.14 21.15
N ALA A 123 -7.40 7.03 20.42
CA ALA A 123 -7.89 8.37 20.15
C ALA A 123 -7.96 8.68 18.66
N TRP A 124 -9.01 8.21 17.99
CA TRP A 124 -9.36 8.66 16.66
C TRP A 124 -9.67 10.17 16.68
N ASN A 125 -8.85 10.95 16.00
CA ASN A 125 -9.02 12.38 15.76
C ASN A 125 -8.98 12.67 14.26
N GLU A 126 -9.10 13.93 13.87
CA GLU A 126 -9.13 14.33 12.45
C GLU A 126 -7.88 13.86 11.69
N ASP A 127 -6.69 14.04 12.25
CA ASP A 127 -5.42 13.67 11.61
C ASP A 127 -5.27 12.16 11.42
N THR A 128 -5.57 11.39 12.47
CA THR A 128 -5.45 9.92 12.41
C THR A 128 -6.53 9.29 11.54
N MET A 129 -7.74 9.82 11.54
CA MET A 129 -8.80 9.40 10.63
C MET A 129 -8.46 9.74 9.18
N GLY A 130 -8.03 10.98 8.93
CA GLY A 130 -7.63 11.44 7.60
C GLY A 130 -6.45 10.65 7.05
N GLY A 131 -5.42 10.41 7.87
CA GLY A 131 -4.26 9.62 7.50
C GLY A 131 -4.61 8.16 7.17
N ALA A 132 -5.45 7.54 7.99
CA ALA A 132 -5.89 6.16 7.76
C ALA A 132 -6.69 6.00 6.46
N LEU A 133 -7.63 6.92 6.20
CA LEU A 133 -8.36 6.97 4.93
C LEU A 133 -7.42 7.18 3.75
N SER A 134 -6.46 8.11 3.89
CA SER A 134 -5.49 8.40 2.84
C SER A 134 -4.64 7.19 2.47
N ILE A 135 -4.23 6.38 3.44
CA ILE A 135 -3.49 5.14 3.18
C ILE A 135 -4.32 4.14 2.38
N VAL A 136 -5.57 3.92 2.77
CA VAL A 136 -6.45 2.99 2.03
C VAL A 136 -6.67 3.47 0.61
N VAL A 137 -7.04 4.74 0.43
CA VAL A 137 -7.30 5.32 -0.89
C VAL A 137 -6.06 5.33 -1.78
N HIS A 138 -4.91 5.72 -1.24
CA HIS A 138 -3.63 5.72 -1.96
C HIS A 138 -3.21 4.31 -2.38
N THR A 139 -3.35 3.33 -1.48
CA THR A 139 -3.02 1.94 -1.79
C THR A 139 -3.98 1.35 -2.82
N ALA A 140 -5.28 1.60 -2.69
CA ALA A 140 -6.29 1.15 -3.66
C ALA A 140 -6.06 1.75 -5.05
N TYR A 141 -5.65 3.03 -5.12
CA TYR A 141 -5.25 3.68 -6.37
C TYR A 141 -4.09 2.93 -7.04
N HIS A 142 -2.98 2.68 -6.32
CA HIS A 142 -1.84 1.96 -6.86
C HIS A 142 -2.15 0.49 -7.17
N LEU A 143 -2.99 -0.18 -6.37
CA LEU A 143 -3.47 -1.52 -6.68
C LEU A 143 -4.19 -1.57 -8.03
N GLY A 144 -5.06 -0.59 -8.30
CA GLY A 144 -5.73 -0.47 -9.59
C GLY A 144 -4.75 -0.28 -10.75
N GLU A 145 -3.73 0.57 -10.59
CA GLU A 145 -2.66 0.78 -11.58
C GLU A 145 -1.85 -0.50 -11.82
N ILE A 146 -1.43 -1.18 -10.75
CA ILE A 146 -0.66 -2.45 -10.83
C ILE A 146 -1.48 -3.51 -11.58
N ARG A 147 -2.72 -3.70 -11.21
CA ARG A 147 -3.61 -4.70 -11.85
C ARG A 147 -3.85 -4.40 -13.33
N GLN A 148 -4.09 -3.13 -13.66
CA GLN A 148 -4.25 -2.70 -15.06
C GLN A 148 -2.96 -2.92 -15.87
N ALA A 149 -1.80 -2.61 -15.27
CA ALA A 149 -0.50 -2.83 -15.90
C ALA A 149 -0.25 -4.32 -16.19
N LEU A 150 -0.59 -5.21 -15.27
CA LEU A 150 -0.43 -6.66 -15.46
C LEU A 150 -1.19 -7.21 -16.67
N CYS A 151 -2.29 -6.59 -17.07
CA CYS A 151 -2.99 -6.95 -18.31
C CYS A 151 -2.18 -6.68 -19.58
N THR A 152 -1.15 -5.83 -19.50
CA THR A 152 -0.29 -5.48 -20.63
C THR A 152 1.09 -6.12 -20.55
N LEU A 153 1.47 -6.65 -19.39
CA LEU A 153 2.78 -7.28 -19.14
C LEU A 153 2.74 -8.81 -19.22
N LYS A 154 1.56 -9.39 -19.22
CA LYS A 154 1.27 -10.83 -19.41
C LYS A 154 0.67 -11.05 -20.82
#